data_2ff8155ebcd90d82d5c16f52b4436cd0
#
_entry.id   2ff8155ebcd90d82d5c16f52b4436cd0
#
_cell.length_a   1.000
_cell.length_b   1.000
_cell.length_c   1.000
_cell.angle_alpha   90.00
_cell.angle_beta   90.00
_cell.angle_gamma   90.00
#
_symmetry.space_group_name_H-M   'P 1'
#
loop_
_entity.id
_entity.type
_entity.pdbx_description
1 polymer ?
#
loop_
_entity_poly.entity_id
_entity_poly.type
_entity_poly.pdbx_seq_one_letter_code
_entity_poly.pdbx_strand_id
1 'polypeptide(L)'
;MTTAYDVPAKDLIDALTKKLQKEKDIVPPEWSDYVRTSISRENPPEKKDWWYRRCASILRKIYINNGIGTERLRSEYGGKQDRGSKPYKARSGSGSIIRNALHQLEKAGFVTKLRGKGRVLTSKGRSFLDNTAYEVTKNLKDYYPDLKKY
;
A
#
# COMPACT_ATOMS: atom_id res chain seq x y z
N MET A 1 6.25 -11.01 20.14
CA MET A 1 6.75 -10.19 19.02
C MET A 1 5.59 -9.84 18.11
N THR A 2 5.39 -8.56 17.84
CA THR A 2 4.28 -8.09 17.00
C THR A 2 4.74 -7.92 15.56
N THR A 3 4.00 -8.47 14.63
CA THR A 3 4.26 -8.36 13.19
C THR A 3 3.12 -7.65 12.48
N ALA A 4 3.30 -7.31 11.22
CA ALA A 4 2.26 -6.70 10.41
C ALA A 4 1.02 -7.60 10.20
N TYR A 5 1.15 -8.90 10.45
CA TYR A 5 0.01 -9.84 10.41
C TYR A 5 -0.94 -9.69 11.60
N ASP A 6 -0.46 -9.15 12.72
CA ASP A 6 -1.19 -9.14 13.99
C ASP A 6 -2.13 -7.93 14.15
N VAL A 7 -2.14 -7.03 13.19
CA VAL A 7 -2.94 -5.80 13.23
C VAL A 7 -3.89 -5.68 12.06
N PRO A 8 -5.05 -5.03 12.25
CA PRO A 8 -5.98 -4.78 11.16
C PRO A 8 -5.33 -3.94 10.06
N ALA A 9 -5.63 -4.30 8.80
CA ALA A 9 -5.05 -3.62 7.64
C ALA A 9 -5.30 -2.12 7.63
N LYS A 10 -6.52 -1.70 7.99
CA LYS A 10 -6.90 -0.29 8.01
C LYS A 10 -6.02 0.53 8.94
N ASP A 11 -5.89 0.09 10.18
CA ASP A 11 -5.11 0.81 11.21
C ASP A 11 -3.63 0.85 10.85
N LEU A 12 -3.09 -0.24 10.35
CA LEU A 12 -1.70 -0.31 9.89
C LEU A 12 -1.45 0.65 8.72
N ILE A 13 -2.32 0.66 7.72
CA ILE A 13 -2.19 1.55 6.56
C ILE A 13 -2.31 3.02 6.98
N ASP A 14 -3.23 3.36 7.88
CA ASP A 14 -3.38 4.73 8.37
C ASP A 14 -2.11 5.21 9.11
N ALA A 15 -1.53 4.36 9.95
CA ALA A 15 -0.29 4.67 10.66
C ALA A 15 0.91 4.80 9.72
N LEU A 16 1.05 3.88 8.77
CA LEU A 16 2.09 3.93 7.74
C LEU A 16 1.98 5.19 6.87
N THR A 17 0.76 5.57 6.49
CA THR A 17 0.52 6.79 5.71
C THR A 17 1.08 8.02 6.39
N LYS A 18 0.83 8.19 7.69
CA LYS A 18 1.35 9.31 8.47
C LYS A 18 2.87 9.32 8.51
N LYS A 19 3.50 8.16 8.63
CA LYS A 19 4.97 8.03 8.64
C LYS A 19 5.57 8.30 7.25
N LEU A 20 4.95 7.80 6.19
CA LEU A 20 5.41 8.00 4.81
C LEU A 20 5.33 9.47 4.37
N GLN A 21 4.38 10.23 4.88
CA GLN A 21 4.31 11.68 4.63
C GLN A 21 5.54 12.44 5.10
N LYS A 22 6.28 11.89 6.05
CA LYS A 22 7.52 12.48 6.56
C LYS A 22 8.76 12.09 5.75
N GLU A 23 8.65 11.09 4.88
CA GLU A 23 9.76 10.63 4.04
C GLU A 23 9.98 11.57 2.85
N LYS A 24 11.24 11.96 2.65
CA LYS A 24 11.62 12.90 1.57
C LYS A 24 11.49 12.29 0.17
N ASP A 25 11.70 10.99 0.06
CA ASP A 25 11.71 10.28 -1.22
C ASP A 25 10.31 9.92 -1.73
N ILE A 26 9.30 10.05 -0.88
CA ILE A 26 7.92 9.73 -1.24
C ILE A 26 7.14 11.04 -1.38
N VAL A 27 6.91 11.42 -2.63
CA VAL A 27 6.22 12.66 -3.00
C VAL A 27 5.18 12.35 -4.07
N PRO A 28 3.93 12.82 -3.93
CA PRO A 28 2.94 12.67 -4.99
C PRO A 28 3.43 13.33 -6.29
N PRO A 29 3.34 12.65 -7.44
CA PRO A 29 3.64 13.27 -8.73
C PRO A 29 2.71 14.44 -9.03
N GLU A 30 3.12 15.37 -9.88
CA GLU A 30 2.31 16.53 -10.28
C GLU A 30 0.95 16.11 -10.86
N TRP A 31 0.92 15.03 -11.63
CA TRP A 31 -0.30 14.50 -12.24
C TRP A 31 -1.23 13.78 -11.26
N SER A 32 -0.81 13.56 -10.02
CA SER A 32 -1.60 12.80 -9.02
C SER A 32 -2.96 13.42 -8.70
N ASP A 33 -3.09 14.74 -8.85
CA ASP A 33 -4.34 15.45 -8.57
C ASP A 33 -5.41 15.29 -9.66
N TYR A 34 -5.02 14.79 -10.84
CA TYR A 34 -5.88 14.80 -12.03
C TYR A 34 -6.25 13.41 -12.55
N VAL A 35 -5.71 12.35 -11.97
CA VAL A 35 -5.83 11.00 -12.51
C VAL A 35 -6.79 10.12 -11.72
N ARG A 36 -7.40 9.17 -12.43
CA ARG A 36 -8.08 8.03 -11.83
C ARG A 36 -7.07 6.92 -11.56
N THR A 37 -7.32 6.12 -10.54
CA THR A 37 -6.41 5.02 -10.16
C THR A 37 -6.59 3.77 -11.02
N SER A 38 -7.71 3.68 -11.74
CA SER A 38 -8.02 2.54 -12.61
C SER A 38 -9.08 2.93 -13.64
N ILE A 39 -9.15 2.20 -14.74
CA ILE A 39 -10.22 2.32 -15.73
C ILE A 39 -11.59 2.00 -15.11
N SER A 40 -11.62 1.12 -14.11
CA SER A 40 -12.85 0.75 -13.40
C SER A 40 -13.38 1.84 -12.44
N ARG A 41 -12.62 2.88 -12.18
CA ARG A 41 -13.02 3.99 -11.33
C ARG A 41 -13.55 5.15 -12.16
N GLU A 42 -14.74 5.65 -11.81
CA GLU A 42 -15.34 6.80 -12.50
C GLU A 42 -14.70 8.11 -12.06
N ASN A 43 -14.42 8.24 -10.76
CA ASN A 43 -13.93 9.46 -10.15
C ASN A 43 -12.46 9.33 -9.69
N PRO A 44 -11.71 10.46 -9.65
CA PRO A 44 -10.42 10.49 -9.01
C PRO A 44 -10.53 10.24 -7.50
N PRO A 45 -9.41 9.92 -6.80
CA PRO A 45 -9.43 9.68 -5.36
C PRO A 45 -9.91 10.91 -4.59
N GLU A 46 -10.75 10.71 -3.58
CA GLU A 46 -11.31 11.79 -2.76
C GLU A 46 -10.32 12.32 -1.74
N LYS A 47 -9.48 11.44 -1.18
CA LYS A 47 -8.50 11.82 -0.14
C LYS A 47 -7.25 12.42 -0.77
N LYS A 48 -6.80 13.56 -0.26
CA LYS A 48 -5.59 14.23 -0.74
C LYS A 48 -4.31 13.42 -0.47
N ASP A 49 -4.31 12.59 0.55
CA ASP A 49 -3.18 11.74 0.93
C ASP A 49 -3.19 10.36 0.26
N TRP A 50 -3.97 10.18 -0.81
CA TRP A 50 -4.16 8.88 -1.45
C TRP A 50 -2.86 8.25 -1.97
N TRP A 51 -1.89 9.06 -2.39
CA TRP A 51 -0.59 8.57 -2.87
C TRP A 51 0.16 7.84 -1.76
N TYR A 52 0.24 8.46 -0.60
CA TYR A 52 0.88 7.86 0.58
C TYR A 52 0.13 6.60 1.05
N ARG A 53 -1.19 6.62 1.00
CA ARG A 53 -2.01 5.45 1.31
C ARG A 53 -1.76 4.31 0.33
N ARG A 54 -1.60 4.61 -0.96
CA ARG A 54 -1.25 3.60 -1.97
C ARG A 54 0.13 3.02 -1.69
N CYS A 55 1.11 3.83 -1.38
CA CYS A 55 2.46 3.37 -1.01
C CYS A 55 2.43 2.47 0.24
N ALA A 56 1.68 2.86 1.27
CA ALA A 56 1.49 2.06 2.48
C ALA A 56 0.83 0.70 2.17
N SER A 57 -0.21 0.70 1.36
CA SER A 57 -0.90 -0.51 0.94
C SER A 57 0.00 -1.44 0.13
N ILE A 58 0.81 -0.90 -0.76
CA ILE A 58 1.79 -1.68 -1.55
C ILE A 58 2.81 -2.33 -0.62
N LEU A 59 3.36 -1.60 0.34
CA LEU A 59 4.30 -2.15 1.33
C LEU A 59 3.69 -3.32 2.10
N ARG A 60 2.46 -3.17 2.55
CA ARG A 60 1.76 -4.25 3.25
C ARG A 60 1.55 -5.47 2.35
N LYS A 61 1.15 -5.27 1.10
CA LYS A 61 0.97 -6.38 0.15
C LYS A 61 2.28 -7.11 -0.15
N ILE A 62 3.38 -6.39 -0.29
CA ILE A 62 4.71 -6.99 -0.47
C ILE A 62 5.10 -7.82 0.76
N TYR A 63 4.82 -7.30 1.95
CA TYR A 63 5.08 -8.01 3.20
C TYR A 63 4.33 -9.34 3.27
N ILE A 64 3.03 -9.32 3.01
CA ILE A 64 2.15 -10.50 3.10
C ILE A 64 2.51 -11.55 2.04
N ASN A 65 2.79 -11.13 0.81
CA ASN A 65 3.05 -12.03 -0.31
C ASN A 65 4.52 -12.47 -0.40
N ASN A 66 5.42 -11.96 0.46
CA ASN A 66 6.85 -12.25 0.42
C ASN A 66 7.50 -11.99 -0.95
N GLY A 67 7.01 -11.00 -1.64
CA GLY A 67 7.43 -10.62 -2.98
C GLY A 67 6.28 -10.64 -3.96
N ILE A 68 6.19 -9.62 -4.78
CA ILE A 68 5.09 -9.45 -5.74
C ILE A 68 5.57 -8.61 -6.92
N GLY A 69 5.16 -9.01 -8.12
CA GLY A 69 5.45 -8.26 -9.35
C GLY A 69 4.45 -7.14 -9.61
N THR A 70 4.83 -6.23 -10.49
CA THR A 70 4.00 -5.07 -10.88
C THR A 70 2.64 -5.47 -11.46
N GLU A 71 2.61 -6.47 -12.34
CA GLU A 71 1.36 -6.92 -12.97
C GLU A 71 0.38 -7.54 -11.96
N ARG A 72 0.89 -8.26 -10.99
CA ARG A 72 0.06 -8.81 -9.93
C ARG A 72 -0.49 -7.70 -9.01
N LEU A 73 0.31 -6.69 -8.72
CA LEU A 73 -0.16 -5.50 -8.00
C LEU A 73 -1.25 -4.76 -8.79
N ARG A 74 -1.11 -4.65 -10.10
CA ARG A 74 -2.15 -4.06 -10.95
C ARG A 74 -3.47 -4.83 -10.83
N SER A 75 -3.41 -6.15 -10.82
CA SER A 75 -4.60 -7.00 -10.64
C SER A 75 -5.24 -6.80 -9.27
N GLU A 76 -4.43 -6.67 -8.22
CA GLU A 76 -4.89 -6.42 -6.85
C GLU A 76 -5.63 -5.08 -6.69
N TYR A 77 -5.24 -4.06 -7.44
CA TYR A 77 -5.86 -2.73 -7.44
C TYR A 77 -6.85 -2.51 -8.58
N GLY A 78 -7.16 -3.56 -9.32
CA GLY A 78 -8.16 -3.53 -10.38
C GLY A 78 -9.59 -3.68 -9.87
N GLY A 79 -10.53 -3.67 -10.79
CA GLY A 79 -11.94 -3.83 -10.47
C GLY A 79 -12.78 -4.06 -11.72
N LYS A 80 -14.08 -4.16 -11.55
CA LYS A 80 -15.03 -4.29 -12.64
C LYS A 80 -15.28 -2.93 -13.29
N GLN A 81 -15.09 -2.86 -14.60
CA GLN A 81 -15.45 -1.68 -15.39
C GLN A 81 -16.92 -1.73 -15.77
N ASP A 82 -17.66 -0.68 -15.50
CA ASP A 82 -18.98 -0.44 -16.06
C ASP A 82 -18.82 0.02 -17.52
N ARG A 83 -19.42 -0.70 -18.45
CA ARG A 83 -19.35 -0.42 -19.89
C ARG A 83 -20.69 -0.01 -20.47
N GLY A 84 -21.59 0.51 -19.62
CA GLY A 84 -22.96 0.86 -20.04
C GLY A 84 -23.81 -0.39 -20.29
N SER A 85 -24.32 -0.54 -21.50
CA SER A 85 -25.16 -1.69 -21.89
C SER A 85 -24.41 -2.99 -22.11
N LYS A 86 -23.06 -2.94 -22.20
CA LYS A 86 -22.22 -4.14 -22.32
C LYS A 86 -21.98 -4.78 -20.94
N PRO A 87 -21.75 -6.11 -20.88
CA PRO A 87 -21.41 -6.76 -19.62
C PRO A 87 -20.15 -6.16 -18.97
N TYR A 88 -20.10 -6.17 -17.64
CA TYR A 88 -18.92 -5.73 -16.90
C TYR A 88 -17.69 -6.55 -17.29
N LYS A 89 -16.55 -5.87 -17.29
CA LYS A 89 -15.25 -6.51 -17.57
C LYS A 89 -14.24 -6.14 -16.50
N ALA A 90 -13.50 -7.12 -15.99
CA ALA A 90 -12.41 -6.88 -15.07
C ALA A 90 -11.28 -6.12 -15.76
N ARG A 91 -10.81 -5.05 -15.11
CA ARG A 91 -9.67 -4.23 -15.57
C ARG A 91 -8.62 -4.11 -14.50
N SER A 92 -7.38 -4.15 -14.90
CA SER A 92 -6.24 -3.92 -14.00
C SER A 92 -6.16 -2.46 -13.58
N GLY A 93 -5.56 -2.21 -12.42
CA GLY A 93 -5.26 -0.86 -11.98
C GLY A 93 -4.18 -0.19 -12.81
N SER A 94 -3.92 1.09 -12.54
CA SER A 94 -2.92 1.88 -13.26
C SER A 94 -1.51 1.35 -13.02
N GLY A 95 -0.83 0.93 -14.08
CA GLY A 95 0.57 0.50 -14.02
C GLY A 95 1.53 1.63 -13.73
N SER A 96 1.23 2.85 -14.23
CA SER A 96 2.04 4.04 -13.99
C SER A 96 2.09 4.41 -12.50
N ILE A 97 0.95 4.41 -11.83
CA ILE A 97 0.86 4.68 -10.39
C ILE A 97 1.71 3.66 -9.60
N ILE A 98 1.55 2.38 -9.90
CA ILE A 98 2.27 1.31 -9.19
C ILE A 98 3.78 1.38 -9.45
N ARG A 99 4.20 1.57 -10.69
CA ARG A 99 5.62 1.70 -11.03
C ARG A 99 6.28 2.90 -10.34
N ASN A 100 5.63 4.06 -10.37
CA ASN A 100 6.16 5.26 -9.71
C ASN A 100 6.21 5.08 -8.18
N ALA A 101 5.18 4.50 -7.59
CA ALA A 101 5.17 4.20 -6.17
C ALA A 101 6.30 3.24 -5.78
N LEU A 102 6.51 2.17 -6.54
CA LEU A 102 7.59 1.22 -6.30
C LEU A 102 8.97 1.86 -6.45
N HIS A 103 9.18 2.72 -7.44
CA HIS A 103 10.44 3.44 -7.62
C HIS A 103 10.74 4.36 -6.42
N GLN A 104 9.73 5.06 -5.91
CA GLN A 104 9.91 5.90 -4.72
C GLN A 104 10.22 5.06 -3.47
N LEU A 105 9.56 3.93 -3.30
CA LEU A 105 9.82 3.01 -2.19
C LEU A 105 11.21 2.37 -2.29
N GLU A 106 11.69 2.05 -3.49
CA GLU A 106 13.05 1.57 -3.72
C GLU A 106 14.07 2.66 -3.38
N LYS A 107 13.84 3.89 -3.78
CA LYS A 107 14.69 5.03 -3.49
C LYS A 107 14.76 5.31 -1.98
N ALA A 108 13.66 5.17 -1.27
CA ALA A 108 13.61 5.28 0.19
C ALA A 108 14.28 4.11 0.92
N GLY A 109 14.57 3.03 0.23
CA GLY A 109 15.26 1.86 0.79
C GLY A 109 14.35 0.83 1.44
N PHE A 110 13.04 0.94 1.30
CA PHE A 110 12.08 -0.02 1.89
C PHE A 110 11.91 -1.29 1.06
N VAL A 111 12.13 -1.20 -0.24
CA VAL A 111 11.86 -2.28 -1.19
C VAL A 111 13.07 -2.48 -2.08
N THR A 112 13.31 -3.71 -2.49
CA THR A 112 14.35 -4.06 -3.46
C THR A 112 13.78 -4.99 -4.52
N LYS A 113 14.42 -5.02 -5.68
CA LYS A 113 14.06 -5.89 -6.79
C LYS A 113 14.82 -7.20 -6.66
N LEU A 114 14.11 -8.30 -6.70
CA LEU A 114 14.71 -9.65 -6.65
C LEU A 114 14.29 -10.44 -7.89
N ARG A 115 15.27 -11.02 -8.57
CA ARG A 115 15.03 -11.82 -9.77
C ARG A 115 14.08 -12.99 -9.47
N GLY A 116 13.04 -13.14 -10.27
CA GLY A 116 12.05 -14.21 -10.13
C GLY A 116 10.98 -13.99 -9.06
N LYS A 117 11.12 -12.99 -8.19
CA LYS A 117 10.14 -12.69 -7.13
C LYS A 117 9.51 -11.30 -7.23
N GLY A 118 9.99 -10.46 -8.15
CA GLY A 118 9.54 -9.08 -8.27
C GLY A 118 10.11 -8.19 -7.17
N ARG A 119 9.27 -7.40 -6.51
CA ARG A 119 9.69 -6.54 -5.39
C ARG A 119 9.53 -7.27 -4.07
N VAL A 120 10.56 -7.18 -3.23
CA VAL A 120 10.57 -7.74 -1.88
C VAL A 120 10.98 -6.66 -0.88
N LEU A 121 10.57 -6.82 0.37
CA LEU A 121 10.98 -5.89 1.43
C LEU A 121 12.44 -6.08 1.79
N THR A 122 13.12 -4.95 2.02
CA THR A 122 14.43 -4.94 2.65
C THR A 122 14.30 -5.14 4.17
N SER A 123 15.41 -5.35 4.86
CA SER A 123 15.42 -5.39 6.32
C SER A 123 14.89 -4.09 6.93
N LYS A 124 15.22 -2.94 6.33
CA LYS A 124 14.70 -1.62 6.72
C LYS A 124 13.17 -1.56 6.56
N GLY A 125 12.64 -2.02 5.42
CA GLY A 125 11.20 -2.04 5.15
C GLY A 125 10.44 -2.95 6.11
N ARG A 126 10.99 -4.12 6.40
CA ARG A 126 10.39 -5.06 7.36
C ARG A 126 10.36 -4.47 8.77
N SER A 127 11.47 -3.91 9.23
CA SER A 127 11.53 -3.23 10.53
C SER A 127 10.55 -2.07 10.62
N PHE A 128 10.43 -1.28 9.57
CA PHE A 128 9.50 -0.16 9.50
C PHE A 128 8.04 -0.61 9.68
N LEU A 129 7.64 -1.68 8.98
CA LEU A 129 6.31 -2.25 9.09
C LEU A 129 6.06 -2.86 10.48
N ASP A 130 6.99 -3.64 10.99
CA ASP A 130 6.84 -4.32 12.28
C ASP A 130 6.80 -3.32 13.45
N ASN A 131 7.64 -2.29 13.42
CA ASN A 131 7.62 -1.23 14.43
C ASN A 131 6.31 -0.45 14.41
N THR A 132 5.80 -0.15 13.22
CA THR A 132 4.50 0.51 13.08
C THR A 132 3.37 -0.38 13.58
N ALA A 133 3.41 -1.67 13.29
CA ALA A 133 2.45 -2.64 13.80
C ALA A 133 2.47 -2.72 15.33
N TYR A 134 3.64 -2.68 15.93
CA TYR A 134 3.78 -2.65 17.38
C TYR A 134 3.13 -1.41 17.99
N GLU A 135 3.38 -0.23 17.43
CA GLU A 135 2.76 1.03 17.89
C GLU A 135 1.23 0.97 17.77
N VAL A 136 0.72 0.46 16.64
CA VAL A 136 -0.72 0.28 16.43
C VAL A 136 -1.32 -0.69 17.45
N THR A 137 -0.66 -1.81 17.70
CA THR A 137 -1.11 -2.79 18.70
C THR A 137 -1.18 -2.17 20.10
N LYS A 138 -0.19 -1.36 20.46
CA LYS A 138 -0.18 -0.65 21.75
C LYS A 138 -1.41 0.26 21.87
N ASN A 139 -1.70 1.04 20.84
CA ASN A 139 -2.87 1.93 20.83
C ASN A 139 -4.18 1.15 20.87
N LEU A 140 -4.28 0.02 20.14
CA LEU A 140 -5.47 -0.83 20.15
C LEU A 140 -5.72 -1.50 21.52
N LYS A 141 -4.67 -1.88 22.24
CA LYS A 141 -4.79 -2.43 23.59
C LYS A 141 -5.36 -1.42 24.58
N ASP A 142 -5.11 -0.14 24.36
CA ASP A 142 -5.71 0.91 25.21
C ASP A 142 -7.20 1.10 24.91
N TYR A 143 -7.60 0.94 23.65
CA TYR A 143 -9.01 0.99 23.24
C TYR A 143 -9.79 -0.28 23.59
N TYR A 144 -9.14 -1.44 23.50
CA TYR A 144 -9.73 -2.75 23.74
C TYR A 144 -8.98 -3.49 24.84
N PRO A 145 -9.36 -3.29 26.12
CA PRO A 145 -8.63 -3.88 27.27
C PRO A 145 -8.49 -5.40 27.22
N ASP A 146 -9.43 -6.09 26.57
CA ASP A 146 -9.38 -7.54 26.42
C ASP A 146 -8.19 -8.04 25.59
N LEU A 147 -7.65 -7.20 24.71
CA LEU A 147 -6.46 -7.53 23.93
C LEU A 147 -5.19 -7.60 24.80
N LYS A 148 -5.22 -7.07 26.02
CA LYS A 148 -4.08 -7.15 26.96
C LYS A 148 -3.78 -8.56 27.41
N LYS A 149 -4.73 -9.48 27.23
CA LYS A 149 -4.57 -10.91 27.54
C LYS A 149 -3.67 -11.64 26.52
N TYR A 150 -3.45 -11.07 25.38
CA TYR A 150 -2.66 -11.59 24.28
C TYR A 150 -1.44 -10.67 24.03
#